data_1890bc8739dbc9fcc171daf1f2fecaa4
#
_entry.id   1890bc8739dbc9fcc171daf1f2fecaa4
#
_cell.length_a   1.000
_cell.length_b   1.000
_cell.length_c   1.000
_cell.angle_alpha   90.00
_cell.angle_beta   90.00
_cell.angle_gamma   90.00
#
_symmetry.space_group_name_H-M   'P 1'
#
loop_
_entity.id
_entity.type
_entity.pdbx_description
1 polymer ?
#
loop_
_entity_poly.entity_id
_entity_poly.type
_entity_poly.pdbx_seq_one_letter_code
_entity_poly.pdbx_strand_id
1 'polypeptide(L)'
;ISYPHPLLKNGLVVLDTPGLNALGTEPELTLSMIPNAHALLFLLAIDTGVTKFDLEVWQKYVQPGATRRVAVLNKIDLMWDDLKTPAEIERDVARQISETSALLDLPRSHVAAISAQQALVARVRGHDALLARSGIAQLEHLLASEIIPAKQEIMRAAVKREIGSMVEASRLALTS
;
A
#
# COMPACT_ATOMS: atom_id res chain seq x y z
N ILE A 1 -11.67 -0.56 14.36
CA ILE A 1 -10.71 -0.18 15.41
C ILE A 1 -10.34 1.27 15.18
N SER A 2 -10.43 2.11 16.21
CA SER A 2 -10.00 3.51 16.19
C SER A 2 -8.61 3.60 16.84
N TYR A 3 -7.63 4.14 16.12
CA TYR A 3 -6.26 4.29 16.61
C TYR A 3 -5.77 5.73 16.35
N PRO A 4 -5.19 6.42 17.35
CA PRO A 4 -4.75 7.80 17.21
C PRO A 4 -3.41 7.89 16.45
N HIS A 5 -3.47 7.84 15.11
CA HIS A 5 -2.30 8.00 14.24
C HIS A 5 -2.48 9.22 13.32
N PRO A 6 -1.43 10.03 13.05
CA PRO A 6 -1.54 11.22 12.20
C PRO A 6 -2.12 10.92 10.82
N LEU A 7 -1.71 9.83 10.16
CA LEU A 7 -2.25 9.44 8.84
C LEU A 7 -3.76 9.16 8.89
N LEU A 8 -4.25 8.50 9.95
CA LEU A 8 -5.68 8.21 10.12
C LEU A 8 -6.48 9.49 10.40
N LYS A 9 -5.91 10.44 11.17
CA LYS A 9 -6.52 11.77 11.38
C LYS A 9 -6.64 12.56 10.08
N ASN A 10 -5.73 12.37 9.14
CA ASN A 10 -5.76 12.97 7.80
C ASN A 10 -6.70 12.23 6.83
N GLY A 11 -7.52 11.35 7.35
CA GLY A 11 -8.57 10.68 6.57
C GLY A 11 -8.15 9.37 5.90
N LEU A 12 -6.96 8.82 6.21
CA LEU A 12 -6.62 7.46 5.77
C LEU A 12 -7.55 6.46 6.48
N VAL A 13 -8.15 5.57 5.70
CA VAL A 13 -8.90 4.40 6.19
C VAL A 13 -8.20 3.18 5.65
N VAL A 14 -7.82 2.27 6.53
CA VAL A 14 -7.18 1.00 6.16
C VAL A 14 -8.21 -0.11 6.31
N LEU A 15 -8.41 -0.85 5.22
CA LEU A 15 -9.17 -2.10 5.22
C LEU A 15 -8.16 -3.24 5.23
N ASP A 16 -8.16 -4.02 6.31
CA ASP A 16 -7.43 -5.28 6.38
C ASP A 16 -8.28 -6.37 5.74
N THR A 17 -7.68 -7.10 4.84
CA THR A 17 -8.37 -8.16 4.08
C THR A 17 -7.84 -9.51 4.48
N PRO A 18 -8.70 -10.56 4.52
CA PRO A 18 -8.22 -11.92 4.67
C PRO A 18 -7.15 -12.26 3.65
N GLY A 19 -6.19 -13.09 4.03
CA GLY A 19 -5.13 -13.52 3.11
C GLY A 19 -5.72 -14.20 1.87
N LEU A 20 -5.21 -13.85 0.70
CA LEU A 20 -5.68 -14.41 -0.58
C LEU A 20 -5.48 -15.92 -0.70
N ASN A 21 -4.64 -16.51 0.16
CA ASN A 21 -4.43 -17.95 0.28
C ASN A 21 -5.39 -18.64 1.28
N ALA A 22 -6.35 -17.91 1.86
CA ALA A 22 -7.32 -18.51 2.78
C ALA A 22 -8.27 -19.46 2.02
N LEU A 23 -8.52 -20.62 2.60
CA LEU A 23 -9.49 -21.59 2.07
C LEU A 23 -10.91 -21.07 2.37
N GLY A 24 -11.70 -20.80 1.32
CA GLY A 24 -13.11 -20.40 1.46
C GLY A 24 -13.56 -19.27 0.52
N THR A 25 -14.69 -18.65 0.84
CA THR A 25 -15.30 -17.54 0.07
C THR A 25 -14.66 -16.16 0.36
N GLU A 26 -13.74 -16.07 1.32
CA GLU A 26 -13.09 -14.82 1.75
C GLU A 26 -12.27 -14.12 0.66
N PRO A 27 -11.58 -14.84 -0.26
CA PRO A 27 -10.88 -14.19 -1.38
C PRO A 27 -11.81 -13.37 -2.27
N GLU A 28 -13.05 -13.81 -2.51
CA GLU A 28 -14.00 -13.09 -3.35
C GLU A 28 -14.43 -11.75 -2.76
N LEU A 29 -14.62 -11.68 -1.44
CA LEU A 29 -14.91 -10.42 -0.74
C LEU A 29 -13.76 -9.43 -0.87
N THR A 30 -12.53 -9.89 -0.64
CA THR A 30 -11.32 -9.07 -0.82
C THR A 30 -11.24 -8.51 -2.24
N LEU A 31 -11.43 -9.37 -3.24
CA LEU A 31 -11.33 -9.01 -4.65
C LEU A 31 -12.41 -8.03 -5.09
N SER A 32 -13.63 -8.11 -4.51
CA SER A 32 -14.72 -7.18 -4.79
C SER A 32 -14.47 -5.76 -4.26
N MET A 33 -13.59 -5.61 -3.26
CA MET A 33 -13.23 -4.31 -2.67
C MET A 33 -12.17 -3.55 -3.46
N ILE A 34 -11.33 -4.24 -4.23
CA ILE A 34 -10.20 -3.64 -4.96
C ILE A 34 -10.63 -2.49 -5.88
N PRO A 35 -11.69 -2.60 -6.70
CA PRO A 35 -12.12 -1.53 -7.60
C PRO A 35 -12.55 -0.24 -6.88
N ASN A 36 -12.97 -0.35 -5.62
CA ASN A 36 -13.44 0.77 -4.81
C ASN A 36 -12.34 1.37 -3.92
N ALA A 37 -11.15 0.80 -3.92
CA ALA A 37 -10.02 1.28 -3.15
C ALA A 37 -9.33 2.46 -3.85
N HIS A 38 -9.00 3.52 -3.11
CA HIS A 38 -8.19 4.63 -3.62
C HIS A 38 -6.71 4.25 -3.75
N ALA A 39 -6.26 3.32 -2.93
CA ALA A 39 -4.92 2.75 -2.98
C ALA A 39 -4.96 1.28 -2.57
N LEU A 40 -4.04 0.51 -3.13
CA LEU A 40 -3.80 -0.89 -2.79
C LEU A 40 -2.38 -1.03 -2.25
N LEU A 41 -2.27 -1.59 -1.05
CA LEU A 41 -1.00 -2.02 -0.49
C LEU A 41 -0.90 -3.54 -0.64
N PHE A 42 0.02 -3.99 -1.49
CA PHE A 42 0.25 -5.41 -1.73
C PHE A 42 1.41 -5.89 -0.85
N LEU A 43 1.08 -6.63 0.21
CA LEU A 43 2.05 -7.08 1.20
C LEU A 43 2.65 -8.43 0.80
N LEU A 44 3.97 -8.44 0.70
CA LEU A 44 4.79 -9.60 0.36
C LEU A 44 5.83 -9.83 1.47
N ALA A 45 6.29 -11.05 1.64
CA ALA A 45 7.43 -11.32 2.50
C ALA A 45 8.73 -11.23 1.68
N ILE A 46 9.75 -10.56 2.23
CA ILE A 46 10.99 -10.28 1.47
C ILE A 46 11.79 -11.54 1.15
N ASP A 47 11.67 -12.57 1.98
CA ASP A 47 12.38 -13.85 1.82
C ASP A 47 11.83 -14.69 0.66
N THR A 48 10.53 -14.60 0.37
CA THR A 48 9.89 -15.31 -0.75
C THR A 48 9.76 -14.44 -2.00
N GLY A 49 9.77 -13.11 -1.84
CA GLY A 49 9.51 -12.17 -2.93
C GLY A 49 8.13 -12.35 -3.56
N VAL A 50 8.01 -12.08 -4.85
CA VAL A 50 6.77 -12.25 -5.62
C VAL A 50 6.66 -13.70 -6.08
N THR A 51 5.70 -14.43 -5.54
CA THR A 51 5.41 -15.80 -5.97
C THR A 51 4.58 -15.84 -7.26
N LYS A 52 4.48 -17.01 -7.90
CA LYS A 52 3.61 -17.18 -9.07
C LYS A 52 2.15 -16.84 -8.75
N PHE A 53 1.67 -17.25 -7.59
CA PHE A 53 0.31 -16.96 -7.14
C PHE A 53 0.11 -15.46 -6.93
N ASP A 54 1.04 -14.77 -6.30
CA ASP A 54 0.99 -13.33 -6.13
C ASP A 54 0.91 -12.60 -7.47
N LEU A 55 1.69 -13.05 -8.45
CA LEU A 55 1.70 -12.47 -9.79
C LEU A 55 0.37 -12.71 -10.53
N GLU A 56 -0.23 -13.90 -10.42
CA GLU A 56 -1.54 -14.22 -10.99
C GLU A 56 -2.63 -13.32 -10.39
N VAL A 57 -2.63 -13.18 -9.07
CA VAL A 57 -3.56 -12.28 -8.37
C VAL A 57 -3.36 -10.83 -8.81
N TRP A 58 -2.11 -10.37 -8.84
CA TRP A 58 -1.76 -9.03 -9.27
C TRP A 58 -2.25 -8.73 -10.70
N GLN A 59 -1.94 -9.61 -11.64
CA GLN A 59 -2.33 -9.43 -13.04
C GLN A 59 -3.85 -9.49 -13.25
N LYS A 60 -4.55 -10.34 -12.52
CA LYS A 60 -5.97 -10.55 -12.69
C LYS A 60 -6.82 -9.46 -12.04
N TYR A 61 -6.43 -8.99 -10.86
CA TYR A 61 -7.29 -8.15 -10.03
C TYR A 61 -6.75 -6.73 -9.78
N VAL A 62 -5.46 -6.52 -9.98
CA VAL A 62 -4.82 -5.23 -9.74
C VAL A 62 -4.54 -4.54 -11.07
N GLN A 63 -5.62 -4.14 -11.75
CA GLN A 63 -5.55 -3.47 -13.05
C GLN A 63 -4.86 -2.09 -12.96
N PRO A 64 -4.12 -1.67 -13.99
CA PRO A 64 -3.70 -0.28 -14.13
C PRO A 64 -4.93 0.64 -14.19
N GLY A 65 -4.93 1.70 -13.38
CA GLY A 65 -6.08 2.60 -13.35
C GLY A 65 -5.94 3.72 -12.32
N ALA A 66 -7.08 4.23 -11.85
CA ALA A 66 -7.12 5.32 -10.87
C ALA A 66 -6.60 4.95 -9.48
N THR A 67 -6.57 3.66 -9.14
CA THR A 67 -6.07 3.17 -7.85
C THR A 67 -4.55 3.24 -7.79
N ARG A 68 -4.00 3.91 -6.78
CA ARG A 68 -2.56 3.90 -6.49
C ARG A 68 -2.14 2.52 -6.00
N ARG A 69 -1.06 1.98 -6.58
CA ARG A 69 -0.55 0.65 -6.28
C ARG A 69 0.81 0.75 -5.60
N VAL A 70 0.95 0.10 -4.45
CA VAL A 70 2.18 0.06 -3.66
C VAL A 70 2.45 -1.39 -3.27
N ALA A 71 3.66 -1.86 -3.50
CA ALA A 71 4.13 -3.13 -2.95
C ALA A 71 4.90 -2.88 -1.65
N VAL A 72 4.69 -3.73 -0.67
CA VAL A 72 5.37 -3.67 0.63
C VAL A 72 6.06 -5.00 0.88
N LEU A 73 7.39 -5.02 0.80
CA LEU A 73 8.22 -6.13 1.20
C LEU A 73 8.41 -6.09 2.72
N ASN A 74 7.65 -6.89 3.43
CA ASN A 74 7.73 -6.99 4.89
C ASN A 74 8.78 -8.02 5.32
N LYS A 75 9.14 -8.00 6.60
CA LYS A 75 10.09 -8.90 7.26
C LYS A 75 11.54 -8.72 6.81
N ILE A 76 11.98 -7.48 6.52
CA ILE A 76 13.39 -7.22 6.16
C ILE A 76 14.36 -7.62 7.28
N ASP A 77 13.89 -7.76 8.51
CA ASP A 77 14.65 -8.29 9.64
C ASP A 77 15.15 -9.72 9.43
N LEU A 78 14.52 -10.51 8.57
CA LEU A 78 15.02 -11.83 8.16
C LEU A 78 16.31 -11.77 7.33
N MET A 79 16.60 -10.61 6.73
CA MET A 79 17.84 -10.38 5.99
C MET A 79 18.97 -9.83 6.89
N TRP A 80 18.68 -9.52 8.16
CA TRP A 80 19.67 -9.03 9.10
C TRP A 80 20.52 -10.21 9.60
N ASP A 81 21.65 -10.36 9.01
CA ASP A 81 22.60 -11.43 9.28
C ASP A 81 23.89 -10.81 9.86
N ASP A 82 24.28 -11.27 11.04
CA ASP A 82 25.49 -10.79 11.72
C ASP A 82 26.78 -11.17 10.97
N LEU A 83 26.71 -12.12 10.03
CA LEU A 83 27.81 -12.49 9.16
C LEU A 83 27.96 -11.58 7.92
N LYS A 84 26.98 -10.71 7.68
CA LYS A 84 26.98 -9.75 6.56
C LYS A 84 27.28 -8.34 7.04
N THR A 85 27.97 -7.60 6.20
CA THR A 85 28.13 -6.16 6.42
C THR A 85 26.80 -5.42 6.17
N PRO A 86 26.57 -4.26 6.81
CA PRO A 86 25.40 -3.44 6.51
C PRO A 86 25.21 -3.14 5.02
N ALA A 87 26.29 -2.88 4.30
CA ALA A 87 26.27 -2.62 2.86
C ALA A 87 25.84 -3.85 2.02
N GLU A 88 26.10 -5.06 2.46
CA GLU A 88 25.63 -6.28 1.81
C GLU A 88 24.14 -6.48 2.04
N ILE A 89 23.67 -6.24 3.26
CA ILE A 89 22.23 -6.29 3.59
C ILE A 89 21.47 -5.27 2.76
N GLU A 90 21.95 -4.02 2.68
CA GLU A 90 21.32 -2.97 1.88
C GLU A 90 21.26 -3.33 0.39
N ARG A 91 22.34 -3.92 -0.17
CA ARG A 91 22.35 -4.38 -1.56
C ARG A 91 21.34 -5.51 -1.79
N ASP A 92 21.23 -6.46 -0.87
CA ASP A 92 20.26 -7.54 -0.97
C ASP A 92 18.83 -7.03 -0.92
N VAL A 93 18.51 -6.10 -0.02
CA VAL A 93 17.21 -5.43 0.05
C VAL A 93 16.93 -4.65 -1.24
N ALA A 94 17.91 -3.88 -1.74
CA ALA A 94 17.76 -3.09 -2.96
C ALA A 94 17.53 -3.97 -4.20
N ARG A 95 18.12 -5.16 -4.23
CA ARG A 95 17.89 -6.18 -5.27
C ARG A 95 16.45 -6.67 -5.22
N GLN A 96 15.93 -7.05 -4.05
CA GLN A 96 14.54 -7.49 -3.88
C GLN A 96 13.53 -6.39 -4.28
N ILE A 97 13.81 -5.13 -3.94
CA ILE A 97 12.99 -4.00 -4.39
C ILE A 97 12.97 -3.92 -5.92
N SER A 98 14.14 -4.07 -6.56
CA SER A 98 14.24 -3.98 -8.03
C SER A 98 13.51 -5.12 -8.73
N GLU A 99 13.67 -6.34 -8.25
CA GLU A 99 13.00 -7.54 -8.78
C GLU A 99 11.47 -7.42 -8.62
N THR A 100 10.99 -7.01 -7.45
CA THR A 100 9.57 -6.77 -7.18
C THR A 100 9.00 -5.66 -8.08
N SER A 101 9.72 -4.55 -8.22
CA SER A 101 9.36 -3.43 -9.10
C SER A 101 9.19 -3.89 -10.54
N ALA A 102 10.13 -4.69 -11.06
CA ALA A 102 10.07 -5.22 -12.41
C ALA A 102 8.93 -6.21 -12.62
N LEU A 103 8.72 -7.15 -11.68
CA LEU A 103 7.69 -8.18 -11.79
C LEU A 103 6.26 -7.62 -11.71
N LEU A 104 6.05 -6.58 -10.89
CA LEU A 104 4.74 -5.97 -10.67
C LEU A 104 4.49 -4.75 -11.57
N ASP A 105 5.42 -4.40 -12.44
CA ASP A 105 5.36 -3.18 -13.28
C ASP A 105 5.04 -1.93 -12.43
N LEU A 106 5.83 -1.72 -11.39
CA LEU A 106 5.74 -0.59 -10.48
C LEU A 106 7.01 0.26 -10.53
N PRO A 107 6.93 1.59 -10.35
CA PRO A 107 8.10 2.39 -10.06
C PRO A 107 8.78 1.91 -8.77
N ARG A 108 10.11 1.95 -8.71
CA ARG A 108 10.85 1.56 -7.47
C ARG A 108 10.44 2.36 -6.25
N SER A 109 10.03 3.62 -6.43
CA SER A 109 9.49 4.49 -5.37
C SER A 109 8.19 3.95 -4.76
N HIS A 110 7.45 3.09 -5.47
CA HIS A 110 6.23 2.46 -5.00
C HIS A 110 6.46 1.06 -4.39
N VAL A 111 7.71 0.69 -4.15
CA VAL A 111 8.07 -0.54 -3.44
C VAL A 111 8.77 -0.16 -2.14
N ALA A 112 8.10 -0.37 -1.02
CA ALA A 112 8.65 -0.12 0.31
C ALA A 112 9.13 -1.43 0.94
N ALA A 113 10.31 -1.42 1.55
CA ALA A 113 10.85 -2.56 2.29
C ALA A 113 10.85 -2.23 3.80
N ILE A 114 10.16 -3.04 4.59
CA ILE A 114 9.93 -2.77 6.02
C ILE A 114 10.06 -4.03 6.89
N SER A 115 10.30 -3.81 8.18
CA SER A 115 9.98 -4.78 9.23
C SER A 115 8.89 -4.20 10.13
N ALA A 116 7.65 -4.61 9.92
CA ALA A 116 6.54 -4.19 10.75
C ALA A 116 6.71 -4.61 12.20
N GLN A 117 7.26 -5.80 12.45
CA GLN A 117 7.53 -6.32 13.78
C GLN A 117 8.56 -5.45 14.53
N GLN A 118 9.69 -5.16 13.89
CA GLN A 118 10.74 -4.35 14.52
C GLN A 118 10.33 -2.89 14.69
N ALA A 119 9.53 -2.35 13.77
CA ALA A 119 8.94 -1.03 13.93
C ALA A 119 8.03 -0.95 15.15
N LEU A 120 7.18 -1.95 15.39
CA LEU A 120 6.33 -2.01 16.58
C LEU A 120 7.15 -2.13 17.86
N VAL A 121 8.13 -3.04 17.91
CA VAL A 121 9.03 -3.21 19.04
C VAL A 121 9.77 -1.91 19.35
N ALA A 122 10.30 -1.24 18.32
CA ALA A 122 11.03 0.00 18.46
C ALA A 122 10.15 1.11 19.04
N ARG A 123 8.92 1.25 18.60
CA ARG A 123 7.96 2.24 19.14
C ARG A 123 7.59 1.97 20.58
N VAL A 124 7.34 0.71 20.93
CA VAL A 124 6.99 0.33 22.31
C VAL A 124 8.15 0.56 23.27
N ARG A 125 9.39 0.35 22.81
CA ARG A 125 10.61 0.48 23.62
C ARG A 125 11.30 1.85 23.54
N GLY A 126 10.83 2.75 22.66
CA GLY A 126 11.49 4.04 22.42
C GLY A 126 12.89 3.89 21.80
N HIS A 127 13.06 2.94 20.87
CA HIS A 127 14.37 2.63 20.28
C HIS A 127 14.50 3.21 18.86
N ASP A 128 14.96 4.46 18.75
CA ASP A 128 14.98 5.22 17.50
C ASP A 128 15.84 4.57 16.39
N ALA A 129 17.00 4.03 16.72
CA ALA A 129 17.87 3.38 15.74
C ALA A 129 17.20 2.13 15.13
N LEU A 130 16.48 1.34 15.93
CA LEU A 130 15.73 0.19 15.42
C LEU A 130 14.54 0.64 14.58
N LEU A 131 13.87 1.73 14.98
CA LEU A 131 12.78 2.33 14.21
C LEU A 131 13.26 2.78 12.82
N ALA A 132 14.39 3.49 12.75
CA ALA A 132 15.01 3.89 11.51
C ALA A 132 15.36 2.67 10.64
N ARG A 133 15.99 1.66 11.23
CA ARG A 133 16.38 0.42 10.52
C ARG A 133 15.17 -0.39 10.01
N SER A 134 14.01 -0.25 10.63
CA SER A 134 12.79 -0.97 10.25
C SER A 134 12.20 -0.54 8.91
N GLY A 135 12.62 0.59 8.33
CA GLY A 135 12.11 1.12 7.07
C GLY A 135 10.69 1.69 7.12
N ILE A 136 10.00 1.65 8.27
CA ILE A 136 8.59 2.05 8.39
C ILE A 136 8.36 3.53 8.00
N ALA A 137 9.33 4.39 8.27
CA ALA A 137 9.25 5.81 7.93
C ALA A 137 9.10 6.05 6.41
N GLN A 138 9.72 5.20 5.58
CA GLN A 138 9.57 5.27 4.12
C GLN A 138 8.13 4.96 3.70
N LEU A 139 7.52 3.92 4.28
CA LEU A 139 6.12 3.60 4.00
C LEU A 139 5.18 4.71 4.47
N GLU A 140 5.38 5.25 5.67
CA GLU A 140 4.58 6.36 6.21
C GLU A 140 4.69 7.61 5.33
N HIS A 141 5.89 7.92 4.85
CA HIS A 141 6.11 9.03 3.92
C HIS A 141 5.35 8.82 2.61
N LEU A 142 5.45 7.64 2.02
CA LEU A 142 4.75 7.30 0.78
C LEU A 142 3.22 7.40 0.94
N LEU A 143 2.68 6.91 2.05
CA LEU A 143 1.26 7.04 2.36
C LEU A 143 0.84 8.51 2.51
N ALA A 144 1.65 9.33 3.17
CA ALA A 144 1.36 10.74 3.40
C ALA A 144 1.46 11.58 2.13
N SER A 145 2.49 11.35 1.31
CA SER A 145 2.81 12.19 0.15
C SER A 145 2.05 11.81 -1.12
N GLU A 146 1.67 10.55 -1.27
CA GLU A 146 1.03 10.06 -2.50
C GLU A 146 -0.40 9.58 -2.30
N ILE A 147 -0.67 8.80 -1.25
CA ILE A 147 -1.97 8.15 -1.10
C ILE A 147 -3.03 9.12 -0.58
N ILE A 148 -2.72 9.90 0.44
CA ILE A 148 -3.67 10.86 1.00
C ILE A 148 -4.04 11.96 -0.02
N PRO A 149 -3.12 12.59 -0.73
CA PRO A 149 -3.45 13.57 -1.77
C PRO A 149 -4.25 12.96 -2.92
N ALA A 150 -3.88 11.79 -3.41
CA ALA A 150 -4.62 11.11 -4.48
C ALA A 150 -6.08 10.84 -4.09
N LYS A 151 -6.33 10.39 -2.85
CA LYS A 151 -7.68 10.24 -2.32
C LYS A 151 -8.46 11.56 -2.37
N GLN A 152 -7.85 12.66 -1.95
CA GLN A 152 -8.50 13.98 -1.95
C GLN A 152 -8.83 14.45 -3.37
N GLU A 153 -7.97 14.21 -4.34
CA GLU A 153 -8.23 14.54 -5.75
C GLU A 153 -9.41 13.73 -6.32
N ILE A 154 -9.43 12.41 -6.07
CA ILE A 154 -10.53 11.53 -6.52
C ILE A 154 -11.86 11.98 -5.89
N MET A 155 -11.87 12.27 -4.59
CA MET A 155 -13.08 12.78 -3.90
C MET A 155 -13.53 14.12 -4.47
N ARG A 156 -12.62 15.08 -4.72
CA ARG A 156 -12.95 16.36 -5.32
C ARG A 156 -13.53 16.22 -6.73
N ALA A 157 -12.95 15.33 -7.54
CA ALA A 157 -13.43 15.05 -8.88
C ALA A 157 -14.83 14.40 -8.87
N ALA A 158 -15.10 13.49 -7.92
CA ALA A 158 -16.40 12.88 -7.75
C ALA A 158 -17.47 13.91 -7.35
N VAL A 159 -17.18 14.76 -6.35
CA VAL A 159 -18.08 15.83 -5.90
C VAL A 159 -18.35 16.83 -7.02
N LYS A 160 -17.33 17.26 -7.78
CA LYS A 160 -17.53 18.17 -8.92
C LYS A 160 -18.45 17.56 -9.98
N ARG A 161 -18.32 16.29 -10.27
CA ARG A 161 -19.17 15.57 -11.25
C ARG A 161 -20.60 15.49 -10.78
N GLU A 162 -20.82 15.17 -9.51
CA GLU A 162 -22.14 15.09 -8.88
C GLU A 162 -22.84 16.46 -8.92
N ILE A 163 -22.15 17.51 -8.48
CA ILE A 163 -22.68 18.87 -8.53
C ILE A 163 -22.98 19.28 -9.98
N GLY A 164 -22.10 18.98 -10.92
CA GLY A 164 -22.31 19.28 -12.35
C GLY A 164 -23.58 18.61 -12.90
N SER A 165 -23.78 17.31 -12.61
CA SER A 165 -24.97 16.58 -13.02
C SER A 165 -26.27 17.14 -12.40
N MET A 166 -26.23 17.55 -11.11
CA MET A 166 -27.37 18.17 -10.44
C MET A 166 -27.74 19.53 -11.04
N VAL A 167 -26.73 20.34 -11.38
CA VAL A 167 -26.95 21.67 -12.00
C VAL A 167 -27.55 21.49 -13.41
N GLU A 168 -27.04 20.55 -14.21
CA GLU A 168 -27.58 20.25 -15.55
C GLU A 168 -29.01 19.73 -15.49
N ALA A 169 -29.32 18.83 -14.57
CA ALA A 169 -30.65 18.31 -14.35
C ALA A 169 -31.64 19.43 -13.95
N SER A 170 -31.22 20.35 -13.04
CA SER A 170 -32.01 21.50 -12.62
C SER A 170 -32.24 22.49 -13.76
N ARG A 171 -31.23 22.70 -14.63
CA ARG A 171 -31.36 23.57 -15.80
C ARG A 171 -32.35 23.04 -16.82
N LEU A 172 -32.31 21.72 -17.09
CA LEU A 172 -33.26 21.07 -17.98
C LEU A 172 -34.69 21.14 -17.46
N ALA A 173 -34.86 20.97 -16.14
CA ALA A 173 -36.22 21.10 -15.52
C ALA A 173 -36.80 22.51 -15.52
N LEU A 174 -35.97 23.57 -15.62
CA LEU A 174 -36.42 24.96 -15.70
C LEU A 174 -36.70 25.43 -17.14
N THR A 175 -36.28 24.67 -18.13
CA THR A 175 -36.44 25.00 -19.57
C THR A 175 -37.53 24.17 -20.23
N SER A 176 -38.17 23.27 -19.53
CA SER A 176 -39.34 22.48 -19.95
C SER A 176 -40.64 23.06 -19.34
#